data_c0fcd6e7b5a6205e912d9e35ba9a9ba5
#
_entry.id   c0fcd6e7b5a6205e912d9e35ba9a9ba5
#
_cell.length_a   1.000
_cell.length_b   1.000
_cell.length_c   1.000
_cell.angle_alpha   90.00
_cell.angle_beta   90.00
_cell.angle_gamma   90.00
#
_symmetry.space_group_name_H-M   'P 1'
#
loop_
_entity.id
_entity.type
_entity.pdbx_description
1 polymer ?
#
loop_
_entity_poly.entity_id
_entity_poly.type
_entity_poly.pdbx_seq_one_letter_code
_entity_poly.pdbx_strand_id
1 'polypeptide(L)'
;MKFSPAPLPVYAVGVTFVYSSGGTLVQEQVVSANEDRVTWTNDQGMIWTTTSDLITPPMSWSSHPELGRGRQTIIGNPSTIFPLAKGNKVAFGIRGNSENVPTGWRHEQICEVLGQKDITVTAGDFTTFHISCKRKDHKEDLYYSPAAQNYVLRVREFANTKSQKQLVSVNLGNDRTKNISAKVDRSTKERTSLPKKIKIPSVKYSKTGIPSSGNPEVDALIVKLEAMIKRFEALSVSKPLSKEAKKISSDKTISTGKYGVHLASYRTVKGAKRGWKVLKRKFTNELRDLSFATTEFDASKGKGTFIRLMGVGFKTKKAANKFCTRLKKKRQYCKGERARP
;
A
#
# COMPACT_ATOMS: atom_id res chain seq x y z
N MET A 1 34.81 -3.29 -6.19
CA MET A 1 34.92 -3.35 -4.71
C MET A 1 33.95 -4.42 -4.21
N LYS A 2 34.39 -5.35 -3.37
CA LYS A 2 33.48 -6.30 -2.73
C LYS A 2 32.85 -5.62 -1.53
N PHE A 3 31.52 -5.52 -1.47
CA PHE A 3 30.83 -5.06 -0.27
C PHE A 3 31.05 -6.04 0.89
N SER A 4 31.15 -5.49 2.09
CA SER A 4 31.00 -6.29 3.31
C SER A 4 29.64 -6.98 3.33
N PRO A 5 29.51 -8.13 4.02
CA PRO A 5 28.22 -8.78 4.19
C PRO A 5 27.14 -7.82 4.64
N ALA A 6 25.97 -7.85 4.00
CA ALA A 6 24.89 -6.92 4.32
C ALA A 6 24.07 -7.41 5.52
N PRO A 7 23.84 -6.55 6.54
CA PRO A 7 23.00 -6.88 7.68
C PRO A 7 21.52 -6.99 7.28
N LEU A 8 20.72 -7.54 8.18
CA LEU A 8 19.26 -7.56 8.07
C LEU A 8 18.71 -6.13 7.94
N PRO A 9 17.79 -5.85 7.01
CA PRO A 9 17.17 -4.54 6.88
C PRO A 9 16.41 -4.13 8.13
N VAL A 10 16.46 -2.83 8.46
CA VAL A 10 15.70 -2.24 9.55
C VAL A 10 14.70 -1.25 8.98
N TYR A 11 13.43 -1.53 9.15
CA TYR A 11 12.36 -0.69 8.63
C TYR A 11 11.81 0.27 9.70
N ALA A 12 11.60 1.52 9.33
CA ALA A 12 10.91 2.51 10.14
C ALA A 12 9.50 2.77 9.63
N VAL A 13 8.59 3.16 10.50
CA VAL A 13 7.24 3.57 10.12
C VAL A 13 7.30 4.79 9.20
N GLY A 14 6.53 4.76 8.12
CA GLY A 14 6.51 5.83 7.11
C GLY A 14 7.47 5.60 5.93
N VAL A 15 8.43 4.67 6.04
CA VAL A 15 9.26 4.27 4.88
C VAL A 15 8.36 3.85 3.73
N THR A 16 8.63 4.38 2.53
CA THR A 16 7.79 4.20 1.36
C THR A 16 8.62 3.83 0.15
N PHE A 17 8.18 2.83 -0.59
CA PHE A 17 8.77 2.36 -1.84
C PHE A 17 7.74 2.49 -2.95
N VAL A 18 8.13 3.03 -4.09
CA VAL A 18 7.33 3.01 -5.31
C VAL A 18 7.98 2.05 -6.30
N TYR A 19 7.20 1.09 -6.75
CA TYR A 19 7.65 0.09 -7.72
C TYR A 19 6.85 0.18 -9.01
N SER A 20 7.48 -0.14 -10.13
CA SER A 20 6.81 -0.42 -11.41
C SER A 20 6.70 -1.94 -11.60
N SER A 21 5.51 -2.42 -11.92
CA SER A 21 5.22 -3.82 -12.20
C SER A 21 4.28 -3.91 -13.41
N GLY A 22 4.75 -4.45 -14.53
CA GLY A 22 3.95 -4.51 -15.75
C GLY A 22 3.41 -3.16 -16.25
N GLY A 23 4.18 -2.09 -16.08
CA GLY A 23 3.77 -0.71 -16.43
C GLY A 23 2.89 -0.01 -15.39
N THR A 24 2.45 -0.70 -14.34
CA THR A 24 1.65 -0.11 -13.25
C THR A 24 2.55 0.28 -12.09
N LEU A 25 2.36 1.49 -11.55
CA LEU A 25 3.03 1.94 -10.33
C LEU A 25 2.27 1.43 -9.11
N VAL A 26 3.01 0.90 -8.14
CA VAL A 26 2.48 0.43 -6.85
C VAL A 26 3.30 1.04 -5.75
N GLN A 27 2.65 1.78 -4.87
CA GLN A 27 3.29 2.34 -3.67
C GLN A 27 3.10 1.37 -2.49
N GLU A 28 4.20 1.03 -1.83
CA GLU A 28 4.22 0.21 -0.61
C GLU A 28 4.78 1.04 0.54
N GLN A 29 4.11 1.02 1.69
CA GLN A 29 4.48 1.81 2.86
C GLN A 29 4.50 0.95 4.12
N VAL A 30 5.51 1.16 4.96
CA VAL A 30 5.59 0.58 6.31
C VAL A 30 4.65 1.35 7.23
N VAL A 31 3.68 0.67 7.82
CA VAL A 31 2.71 1.24 8.78
C VAL A 31 2.95 0.82 10.22
N SER A 32 3.73 -0.24 10.41
CA SER A 32 4.20 -0.69 11.72
C SER A 32 5.43 -1.57 11.53
N ALA A 33 6.43 -1.41 12.36
CA ALA A 33 7.60 -2.27 12.42
C ALA A 33 7.99 -2.53 13.87
N ASN A 34 8.28 -3.78 14.18
CA ASN A 34 8.89 -4.24 15.43
C ASN A 34 9.93 -5.31 15.09
N GLU A 35 10.59 -5.88 16.11
CA GLU A 35 11.67 -6.83 15.92
C GLU A 35 11.30 -8.04 15.06
N ASP A 36 10.08 -8.55 15.20
CA ASP A 36 9.62 -9.79 14.54
C ASP A 36 8.83 -9.54 13.25
N ARG A 37 8.20 -8.37 13.10
CA ARG A 37 7.20 -8.13 12.05
C ARG A 37 7.22 -6.73 11.51
N VAL A 38 7.08 -6.66 10.19
CA VAL A 38 6.84 -5.43 9.44
C VAL A 38 5.45 -5.49 8.84
N THR A 39 4.62 -4.50 9.12
CA THR A 39 3.29 -4.37 8.51
C THR A 39 3.34 -3.33 7.42
N TRP A 40 2.87 -3.71 6.27
CA TRP A 40 2.86 -2.92 5.05
C TRP A 40 1.45 -2.58 4.63
N THR A 41 1.30 -1.50 3.89
CA THR A 41 0.11 -1.18 3.11
C THR A 41 0.50 -0.71 1.72
N ASN A 42 -0.44 -0.79 0.76
CA ASN A 42 -0.26 -0.20 -0.56
C ASN A 42 -1.38 0.81 -0.87
N ASP A 43 -1.24 1.51 -1.99
CA ASP A 43 -2.21 2.49 -2.51
C ASP A 43 -3.57 1.87 -2.85
N GLN A 44 -3.65 0.55 -3.04
CA GLN A 44 -4.90 -0.19 -3.24
C GLN A 44 -5.59 -0.56 -1.91
N GLY A 45 -4.98 -0.25 -0.77
CA GLY A 45 -5.51 -0.52 0.56
C GLY A 45 -5.34 -1.97 1.03
N MET A 46 -4.49 -2.76 0.39
CA MET A 46 -4.06 -4.06 0.90
C MET A 46 -3.14 -3.83 2.10
N ILE A 47 -3.31 -4.63 3.15
CA ILE A 47 -2.42 -4.66 4.32
C ILE A 47 -1.85 -6.07 4.41
N TRP A 48 -0.54 -6.17 4.59
CA TRP A 48 0.12 -7.47 4.81
C TRP A 48 1.24 -7.35 5.82
N THR A 49 1.65 -8.49 6.39
CA THR A 49 2.75 -8.58 7.35
C THR A 49 3.84 -9.50 6.81
N THR A 50 5.09 -9.11 7.02
CA THR A 50 6.29 -9.89 6.73
C THR A 50 7.24 -9.86 7.92
N THR A 51 8.33 -10.61 7.85
CA THR A 51 9.57 -10.36 8.59
C THR A 51 10.45 -9.36 7.84
N SER A 52 11.59 -8.98 8.41
CA SER A 52 12.51 -8.02 7.78
C SER A 52 13.41 -8.66 6.69
N ASP A 53 13.46 -9.98 6.59
CA ASP A 53 14.45 -10.73 5.79
C ASP A 53 14.20 -10.74 4.26
N LEU A 54 13.16 -10.10 3.75
CA LEU A 54 12.82 -9.96 2.33
C LEU A 54 12.43 -11.27 1.60
N ILE A 55 12.96 -12.42 2.05
CA ILE A 55 12.72 -13.73 1.42
C ILE A 55 11.51 -14.44 2.00
N THR A 56 11.08 -14.03 3.17
CA THR A 56 9.83 -14.51 3.79
C THR A 56 8.62 -13.94 3.05
N PRO A 57 7.75 -14.79 2.49
CA PRO A 57 6.52 -14.31 1.88
C PRO A 57 5.57 -13.71 2.93
N PRO A 58 4.57 -12.90 2.53
CA PRO A 58 3.61 -12.33 3.46
C PRO A 58 2.99 -13.36 4.40
N MET A 59 3.13 -13.18 5.72
CA MET A 59 2.57 -14.08 6.74
C MET A 59 1.06 -13.90 6.93
N SER A 60 0.54 -12.72 6.64
CA SER A 60 -0.88 -12.44 6.58
C SER A 60 -1.17 -11.33 5.59
N TRP A 61 -2.35 -11.35 4.98
CA TRP A 61 -2.80 -10.29 4.08
C TRP A 61 -4.32 -10.10 4.17
N SER A 62 -4.74 -8.86 4.02
CA SER A 62 -6.15 -8.46 4.13
C SER A 62 -6.97 -8.76 2.88
N SER A 63 -6.30 -8.80 1.71
CA SER A 63 -6.91 -9.08 0.42
C SER A 63 -5.85 -9.48 -0.60
N HIS A 64 -6.20 -10.34 -1.52
CA HIS A 64 -5.39 -10.70 -2.68
C HIS A 64 -6.36 -11.04 -3.81
N PRO A 65 -6.12 -10.63 -5.08
CA PRO A 65 -7.04 -10.85 -6.19
C PRO A 65 -7.51 -12.30 -6.33
N GLU A 66 -6.58 -13.25 -6.23
CA GLU A 66 -6.85 -14.68 -6.41
C GLU A 66 -7.11 -15.42 -5.10
N LEU A 67 -6.39 -15.08 -4.03
CA LEU A 67 -6.42 -15.84 -2.78
C LEU A 67 -7.47 -15.30 -1.79
N GLY A 68 -7.96 -14.07 -1.98
CA GLY A 68 -8.75 -13.39 -0.95
C GLY A 68 -7.91 -13.03 0.26
N ARG A 69 -8.49 -12.96 1.45
CA ARG A 69 -7.75 -12.78 2.71
C ARG A 69 -7.11 -14.10 3.12
N GLY A 70 -5.88 -14.04 3.63
CA GLY A 70 -5.19 -15.25 4.01
C GLY A 70 -4.10 -15.05 5.06
N ARG A 71 -3.54 -16.16 5.47
CA ARG A 71 -2.41 -16.22 6.40
C ARG A 71 -1.57 -17.45 6.12
N GLN A 72 -0.30 -17.35 6.48
CA GLN A 72 0.60 -18.50 6.47
C GLN A 72 1.61 -18.42 7.61
N THR A 73 2.13 -19.58 7.98
CA THR A 73 3.15 -19.76 8.99
C THR A 73 4.44 -20.19 8.31
N ILE A 74 5.54 -19.64 8.76
CA ILE A 74 6.88 -20.01 8.36
C ILE A 74 7.42 -21.03 9.36
N ILE A 75 7.99 -22.11 8.86
CA ILE A 75 8.57 -23.20 9.65
C ILE A 75 10.08 -23.17 9.40
N GLY A 76 10.84 -22.78 10.40
CA GLY A 76 12.27 -22.48 10.31
C GLY A 76 12.55 -20.99 10.48
N ASN A 77 13.79 -20.59 10.30
CA ASN A 77 14.24 -19.20 10.45
C ASN A 77 14.90 -18.67 9.16
N PRO A 78 14.14 -18.02 8.25
CA PRO A 78 14.68 -17.46 7.02
C PRO A 78 15.77 -16.41 7.24
N SER A 79 15.71 -15.67 8.37
CA SER A 79 16.68 -14.59 8.65
C SER A 79 18.10 -15.08 8.84
N THR A 80 18.33 -16.38 9.01
CA THR A 80 19.68 -16.95 9.11
C THR A 80 20.50 -16.85 7.82
N ILE A 81 19.90 -16.47 6.70
CA ILE A 81 20.64 -16.14 5.48
C ILE A 81 21.47 -14.85 5.63
N PHE A 82 21.12 -14.00 6.63
CA PHE A 82 21.85 -12.78 6.96
C PHE A 82 22.95 -13.03 8.01
N PRO A 83 24.04 -12.21 7.95
CA PRO A 83 24.31 -11.15 6.99
C PRO A 83 24.54 -11.74 5.59
N LEU A 84 24.04 -11.05 4.54
CA LEU A 84 24.15 -11.56 3.17
C LEU A 84 25.61 -11.66 2.74
N ALA A 85 26.05 -12.87 2.46
CA ALA A 85 27.35 -13.19 1.88
C ALA A 85 27.19 -14.25 0.80
N LYS A 86 28.03 -14.21 -0.25
CA LYS A 86 27.98 -15.20 -1.33
C LYS A 86 28.09 -16.61 -0.77
N GLY A 87 27.18 -17.49 -1.16
CA GLY A 87 27.12 -18.88 -0.76
C GLY A 87 26.22 -19.14 0.45
N ASN A 88 25.76 -18.12 1.18
CA ASN A 88 24.80 -18.33 2.26
C ASN A 88 23.51 -18.93 1.72
N LYS A 89 23.00 -19.97 2.40
CA LYS A 89 21.79 -20.71 2.03
C LYS A 89 20.88 -20.88 3.23
N VAL A 90 19.58 -20.92 2.95
CA VAL A 90 18.55 -21.24 3.94
C VAL A 90 17.42 -22.01 3.28
N ALA A 91 16.87 -22.99 4.00
CA ALA A 91 15.64 -23.69 3.63
C ALA A 91 14.61 -23.53 4.75
N PHE A 92 13.35 -23.31 4.37
CA PHE A 92 12.26 -23.18 5.33
C PHE A 92 10.93 -23.63 4.72
N GLY A 93 10.02 -24.06 5.60
CA GLY A 93 8.69 -24.48 5.24
C GLY A 93 7.69 -23.32 5.27
N ILE A 94 6.66 -23.39 4.43
CA ILE A 94 5.56 -22.45 4.37
C ILE A 94 4.25 -23.24 4.41
N ARG A 95 3.38 -22.95 5.38
CA ARG A 95 2.04 -23.55 5.48
C ARG A 95 1.01 -22.46 5.63
N GLY A 96 0.00 -22.46 4.75
CA GLY A 96 -1.01 -21.41 4.78
C GLY A 96 -2.36 -21.84 4.28
N ASN A 97 -3.33 -20.95 4.44
CA ASN A 97 -4.65 -21.04 3.84
C ASN A 97 -5.21 -19.64 3.56
N SER A 98 -6.23 -19.57 2.74
CA SER A 98 -6.90 -18.32 2.41
C SER A 98 -8.39 -18.52 2.18
N GLU A 99 -9.14 -17.43 2.01
CA GLU A 99 -10.58 -17.49 1.74
C GLU A 99 -10.91 -18.35 0.51
N ASN A 100 -10.09 -18.23 -0.55
CA ASN A 100 -10.33 -18.94 -1.80
C ASN A 100 -9.64 -20.31 -1.88
N VAL A 101 -8.70 -20.58 -0.95
CA VAL A 101 -8.01 -21.89 -0.83
C VAL A 101 -8.09 -22.36 0.63
N PRO A 102 -9.30 -22.77 1.10
CA PRO A 102 -9.51 -23.15 2.51
C PRO A 102 -8.78 -24.44 2.90
N THR A 103 -8.54 -25.34 1.95
CA THR A 103 -7.73 -26.56 2.15
C THR A 103 -6.26 -26.26 2.44
N GLY A 104 -5.83 -25.06 2.06
CA GLY A 104 -4.49 -24.56 2.28
C GLY A 104 -3.43 -25.15 1.36
N TRP A 105 -2.19 -24.82 1.65
CA TRP A 105 -1.00 -25.31 0.95
C TRP A 105 0.16 -25.55 1.90
N ARG A 106 1.11 -26.35 1.43
CA ARG A 106 2.39 -26.56 2.07
C ARG A 106 3.47 -26.53 0.99
N HIS A 107 4.47 -25.68 1.20
CA HIS A 107 5.62 -25.53 0.33
C HIS A 107 6.91 -25.55 1.13
N GLU A 108 7.98 -25.90 0.48
CA GLU A 108 9.35 -25.66 0.91
C GLU A 108 9.95 -24.59 0.02
N GLN A 109 10.73 -23.68 0.60
CA GLN A 109 11.47 -22.66 -0.11
C GLN A 109 12.93 -22.73 0.26
N ILE A 110 13.79 -22.74 -0.76
CA ILE A 110 15.25 -22.75 -0.60
C ILE A 110 15.77 -21.47 -1.23
N CYS A 111 16.51 -20.67 -0.48
CA CYS A 111 17.12 -19.42 -0.93
C CYS A 111 18.64 -19.50 -0.81
N GLU A 112 19.35 -18.89 -1.75
CA GLU A 112 20.80 -18.81 -1.81
C GLU A 112 21.25 -17.41 -2.24
N VAL A 113 22.30 -16.87 -1.62
CA VAL A 113 22.98 -15.64 -2.04
C VAL A 113 24.01 -16.00 -3.12
N LEU A 114 23.74 -15.65 -4.36
CA LEU A 114 24.59 -15.96 -5.50
C LEU A 114 25.81 -15.04 -5.62
N GLY A 115 25.76 -13.85 -4.98
CA GLY A 115 26.83 -12.87 -4.98
C GLY A 115 26.31 -11.45 -5.15
N GLN A 116 27.20 -10.57 -5.60
CA GLN A 116 26.90 -9.17 -5.84
C GLN A 116 26.71 -8.92 -7.33
N LYS A 117 25.82 -7.99 -7.68
CA LYS A 117 25.52 -7.58 -9.05
C LYS A 117 25.10 -6.10 -9.07
N ASP A 118 25.60 -5.36 -10.05
CA ASP A 118 25.13 -4.00 -10.31
C ASP A 118 23.85 -4.06 -11.14
N ILE A 119 22.86 -3.30 -10.71
CA ILE A 119 21.51 -3.25 -11.30
C ILE A 119 21.13 -1.81 -11.52
N THR A 120 20.76 -1.48 -12.75
CA THR A 120 20.14 -0.21 -13.14
C THR A 120 18.63 -0.36 -13.16
N VAL A 121 17.92 0.48 -12.43
CA VAL A 121 16.46 0.61 -12.40
C VAL A 121 16.06 2.07 -12.52
N THR A 122 14.76 2.37 -12.62
CA THR A 122 14.28 3.77 -12.73
C THR A 122 14.74 4.66 -11.56
N ALA A 123 14.92 4.09 -10.36
CA ALA A 123 15.44 4.82 -9.18
C ALA A 123 16.94 5.14 -9.25
N GLY A 124 17.68 4.59 -10.21
CA GLY A 124 19.14 4.78 -10.39
C GLY A 124 19.92 3.46 -10.43
N ASP A 125 21.24 3.58 -10.25
CA ASP A 125 22.19 2.47 -10.24
C ASP A 125 22.46 1.99 -8.81
N PHE A 126 22.43 0.68 -8.62
CA PHE A 126 22.59 0.05 -7.32
C PHE A 126 23.54 -1.14 -7.41
N THR A 127 24.50 -1.20 -6.51
CA THR A 127 25.16 -2.47 -6.23
C THR A 127 24.29 -3.28 -5.28
N THR A 128 24.02 -4.52 -5.64
CA THR A 128 23.04 -5.37 -4.99
C THR A 128 23.60 -6.72 -4.60
N PHE A 129 22.97 -7.39 -3.64
CA PHE A 129 23.11 -8.82 -3.41
C PHE A 129 22.02 -9.55 -4.18
N HIS A 130 22.44 -10.50 -5.02
CA HIS A 130 21.53 -11.36 -5.76
C HIS A 130 21.16 -12.56 -4.90
N ILE A 131 19.90 -12.64 -4.49
CA ILE A 131 19.32 -13.75 -3.73
C ILE A 131 18.40 -14.51 -4.66
N SER A 132 18.62 -15.81 -4.85
CA SER A 132 17.75 -16.67 -5.66
C SER A 132 17.01 -17.64 -4.75
N CYS A 133 15.68 -17.61 -4.82
CA CYS A 133 14.80 -18.49 -4.07
C CYS A 133 14.06 -19.44 -5.01
N LYS A 134 14.00 -20.72 -4.68
CA LYS A 134 13.25 -21.75 -5.42
C LYS A 134 12.14 -22.31 -4.56
N ARG A 135 10.97 -22.44 -5.15
CA ARG A 135 9.79 -23.11 -4.63
C ARG A 135 9.26 -24.07 -5.70
N LYS A 136 8.37 -24.99 -5.33
CA LYS A 136 7.81 -25.96 -6.28
C LYS A 136 7.11 -25.29 -7.48
N ASP A 137 6.44 -24.17 -7.25
CA ASP A 137 5.57 -23.46 -8.21
C ASP A 137 6.27 -22.31 -8.94
N HIS A 138 7.39 -21.79 -8.44
CA HIS A 138 8.11 -20.69 -9.08
C HIS A 138 9.54 -20.53 -8.55
N LYS A 139 10.32 -19.78 -9.32
CA LYS A 139 11.61 -19.23 -8.93
C LYS A 139 11.47 -17.73 -8.73
N GLU A 140 12.15 -17.18 -7.71
CA GLU A 140 12.19 -15.76 -7.43
C GLU A 140 13.63 -15.30 -7.27
N ASP A 141 14.02 -14.27 -8.03
CA ASP A 141 15.30 -13.62 -7.90
C ASP A 141 15.11 -12.21 -7.33
N LEU A 142 15.76 -11.92 -6.21
CA LEU A 142 15.75 -10.66 -5.51
C LEU A 142 17.11 -9.99 -5.61
N TYR A 143 17.14 -8.72 -5.96
CA TYR A 143 18.35 -7.90 -6.01
C TYR A 143 18.26 -6.86 -4.88
N TYR A 144 18.79 -7.22 -3.72
CA TYR A 144 18.75 -6.41 -2.51
C TYR A 144 19.86 -5.37 -2.52
N SER A 145 19.52 -4.10 -2.29
CA SER A 145 20.48 -3.01 -2.08
C SER A 145 20.48 -2.54 -0.63
N PRO A 146 21.63 -2.58 0.08
CA PRO A 146 21.74 -1.99 1.41
C PRO A 146 21.42 -0.49 1.43
N ALA A 147 21.71 0.23 0.33
CA ALA A 147 21.39 1.64 0.20
C ALA A 147 19.89 1.93 0.17
N ALA A 148 19.11 1.08 -0.53
CA ALA A 148 17.66 1.16 -0.58
C ALA A 148 16.99 0.46 0.62
N GLN A 149 17.72 -0.35 1.39
CA GLN A 149 17.21 -1.21 2.47
C GLN A 149 16.09 -2.17 2.00
N ASN A 150 16.02 -2.44 0.71
CA ASN A 150 15.04 -3.36 0.11
C ASN A 150 15.55 -3.88 -1.23
N TYR A 151 14.79 -4.78 -1.87
CA TYR A 151 15.08 -5.15 -3.25
C TYR A 151 14.83 -3.96 -4.18
N VAL A 152 15.73 -3.72 -5.11
CA VAL A 152 15.57 -2.73 -6.18
C VAL A 152 14.97 -3.38 -7.43
N LEU A 153 15.16 -4.69 -7.58
CA LEU A 153 14.57 -5.49 -8.63
C LEU A 153 14.15 -6.85 -8.06
N ARG A 154 12.96 -7.30 -8.42
CA ARG A 154 12.43 -8.62 -8.14
C ARG A 154 11.92 -9.25 -9.41
N VAL A 155 12.34 -10.46 -9.70
CA VAL A 155 11.90 -11.24 -10.86
C VAL A 155 11.31 -12.55 -10.36
N ARG A 156 10.08 -12.87 -10.78
CA ARG A 156 9.43 -14.16 -10.52
C ARG A 156 9.19 -14.89 -11.82
N GLU A 157 9.59 -16.14 -11.85
CA GLU A 157 9.40 -17.03 -12.98
C GLU A 157 8.53 -18.21 -12.57
N PHE A 158 7.35 -18.28 -13.16
CA PHE A 158 6.44 -19.41 -13.12
C PHE A 158 6.61 -20.24 -14.39
N ALA A 159 5.97 -21.42 -14.49
CA ALA A 159 6.11 -22.31 -15.62
C ALA A 159 5.92 -21.61 -17.00
N ASN A 160 4.92 -20.71 -17.10
CA ASN A 160 4.52 -20.06 -18.36
C ASN A 160 4.56 -18.54 -18.30
N THR A 161 4.97 -17.94 -17.20
CA THR A 161 4.93 -16.48 -17.04
C THR A 161 6.14 -15.98 -16.28
N LYS A 162 6.56 -14.78 -16.62
CA LYS A 162 7.61 -14.06 -15.91
C LYS A 162 7.07 -12.69 -15.51
N SER A 163 7.23 -12.33 -14.26
CA SER A 163 6.86 -11.00 -13.74
C SER A 163 8.08 -10.30 -13.17
N GLN A 164 8.14 -9.00 -13.38
CA GLN A 164 9.20 -8.16 -12.89
C GLN A 164 8.63 -6.98 -12.11
N LYS A 165 9.30 -6.63 -11.01
CA LYS A 165 8.98 -5.48 -10.18
C LYS A 165 10.26 -4.72 -9.89
N GLN A 166 10.35 -3.45 -10.35
CA GLN A 166 11.54 -2.61 -10.23
C GLN A 166 11.27 -1.34 -9.45
N LEU A 167 12.26 -0.90 -8.65
CA LEU A 167 12.19 0.30 -7.85
C LEU A 167 12.18 1.55 -8.73
N VAL A 168 11.23 2.44 -8.49
CA VAL A 168 11.11 3.77 -9.14
C VAL A 168 11.55 4.88 -8.20
N SER A 169 11.20 4.79 -6.92
CA SER A 169 11.67 5.72 -5.90
C SER A 169 11.56 5.10 -4.51
N VAL A 170 12.35 5.62 -3.58
CA VAL A 170 12.31 5.25 -2.15
C VAL A 170 12.38 6.49 -1.28
N ASN A 171 11.54 6.52 -0.24
CA ASN A 171 11.61 7.50 0.84
C ASN A 171 11.82 6.75 2.16
N LEU A 172 13.01 6.91 2.75
CA LEU A 172 13.41 6.23 3.99
C LEU A 172 12.95 6.94 5.27
N GLY A 173 12.16 8.03 5.16
CA GLY A 173 11.64 8.82 6.30
C GLY A 173 12.61 9.91 6.77
N ASN A 174 12.10 10.83 7.61
CA ASN A 174 12.77 12.10 7.93
C ASN A 174 14.05 12.01 8.76
N ASP A 175 14.37 10.89 9.41
CA ASP A 175 15.60 10.76 10.22
C ASP A 175 16.81 10.27 9.41
N ARG A 176 16.64 9.93 8.14
CA ARG A 176 17.71 9.54 7.24
C ARG A 176 17.50 10.12 5.85
N THR A 177 17.32 11.44 5.75
CA THR A 177 17.34 12.15 4.47
C THR A 177 18.74 12.12 3.85
N LYS A 178 19.17 10.97 3.40
CA LYS A 178 19.96 10.87 2.20
C LYS A 178 18.97 10.60 1.08
N ASN A 179 18.52 11.67 0.42
CA ASN A 179 17.97 11.56 -0.90
C ASN A 179 18.94 10.69 -1.71
N ILE A 180 18.59 9.43 -1.96
CA ILE A 180 19.31 8.60 -2.91
C ILE A 180 18.74 8.97 -4.28
N SER A 181 19.04 10.21 -4.67
CA SER A 181 19.25 10.58 -6.05
C SER A 181 20.65 10.10 -6.38
N ALA A 182 20.81 9.34 -7.44
CA ALA A 182 22.05 8.74 -7.89
C ALA A 182 23.27 9.61 -7.57
N LYS A 183 24.11 9.20 -6.60
CA LYS A 183 25.49 9.66 -6.55
C LYS A 183 26.21 8.96 -7.70
N VAL A 184 26.32 9.67 -8.81
CA VAL A 184 27.35 9.40 -9.80
C VAL A 184 28.67 9.66 -9.09
N ASP A 185 29.37 8.59 -8.72
CA ASP A 185 30.76 8.67 -8.27
C ASP A 185 31.60 9.15 -9.44
N ARG A 186 31.84 10.46 -9.48
CA ARG A 186 32.90 11.06 -10.31
C ARG A 186 34.22 10.93 -9.58
N SER A 187 34.81 9.78 -9.65
CA SER A 187 36.22 9.58 -9.37
C SER A 187 36.87 9.20 -10.70
N THR A 188 37.25 10.16 -11.48
CA THR A 188 38.48 10.11 -12.26
C THR A 188 38.84 11.53 -12.74
N LYS A 189 40.09 11.87 -12.49
CA LYS A 189 40.80 13.09 -12.89
C LYS A 189 40.55 13.46 -14.34
N GLU A 190 40.19 14.71 -14.60
CA GLU A 190 41.01 15.57 -15.46
C GLU A 190 40.56 17.02 -15.33
N ARG A 191 41.53 17.86 -14.90
CA ARG A 191 41.41 19.31 -14.96
C ARG A 191 41.47 19.71 -16.43
N THR A 192 40.43 20.28 -16.95
CA THR A 192 40.53 21.25 -18.04
C THR A 192 39.31 22.22 -17.97
N SER A 193 39.69 23.50 -17.78
CA SER A 193 38.97 24.75 -18.12
C SER A 193 37.43 24.80 -18.01
N LEU A 194 36.97 25.68 -17.10
CA LEU A 194 35.61 26.20 -17.06
C LEU A 194 35.13 26.66 -18.45
N PRO A 195 33.99 26.20 -18.93
CA PRO A 195 33.29 26.90 -19.99
C PRO A 195 32.48 28.07 -19.39
N LYS A 196 32.58 29.18 -20.09
CA LYS A 196 31.86 30.44 -19.88
C LYS A 196 30.38 30.26 -19.60
N LYS A 197 29.84 31.16 -18.75
CA LYS A 197 28.39 31.36 -18.43
C LYS A 197 27.45 30.90 -19.54
N ILE A 198 26.71 29.85 -19.24
CA ILE A 198 25.54 29.50 -20.05
C ILE A 198 24.46 30.53 -19.72
N LYS A 199 24.08 31.35 -20.72
CA LYS A 199 22.93 32.22 -20.65
C LYS A 199 21.70 31.30 -20.56
N ILE A 200 21.00 31.36 -19.43
CA ILE A 200 19.67 30.77 -19.28
C ILE A 200 18.76 31.49 -20.27
N PRO A 201 18.08 30.80 -21.21
CA PRO A 201 17.11 31.44 -22.08
C PRO A 201 16.01 32.06 -21.22
N SER A 202 15.73 33.34 -21.40
CA SER A 202 14.59 34.00 -20.76
C SER A 202 13.30 33.32 -21.23
N VAL A 203 12.57 32.70 -20.29
CA VAL A 203 11.24 32.15 -20.58
C VAL A 203 10.32 33.32 -20.97
N LYS A 204 9.80 33.30 -22.17
CA LYS A 204 8.79 34.26 -22.61
C LYS A 204 7.46 33.85 -22.01
N TYR A 205 6.87 34.70 -21.19
CA TYR A 205 5.52 34.50 -20.68
C TYR A 205 4.51 35.05 -21.68
N SER A 206 3.38 34.37 -21.86
CA SER A 206 2.24 34.88 -22.61
C SER A 206 1.62 36.07 -21.84
N LYS A 207 0.78 36.87 -22.49
CA LYS A 207 0.05 38.01 -21.87
C LYS A 207 -0.81 37.62 -20.67
N THR A 208 -1.01 36.32 -20.41
CA THR A 208 -1.76 35.72 -19.29
C THR A 208 -0.86 35.26 -18.17
N GLY A 209 0.48 35.43 -18.23
CA GLY A 209 1.42 35.01 -17.20
C GLY A 209 1.74 33.53 -17.20
N ILE A 210 1.28 32.75 -18.15
CA ILE A 210 1.48 31.31 -18.27
C ILE A 210 2.74 31.02 -19.11
N PRO A 211 3.63 30.10 -18.74
CA PRO A 211 4.76 29.67 -19.56
C PRO A 211 4.24 29.03 -20.87
N SER A 212 4.66 29.55 -22.04
CA SER A 212 4.35 28.93 -23.30
C SER A 212 5.23 27.73 -23.58
N SER A 213 4.63 26.60 -23.97
CA SER A 213 5.32 25.36 -24.32
C SER A 213 5.96 25.42 -25.71
N GLY A 214 5.65 26.43 -26.50
CA GLY A 214 6.05 26.53 -27.91
C GLY A 214 5.25 25.63 -28.86
N ASN A 215 4.27 24.89 -28.35
CA ASN A 215 3.35 24.06 -29.14
C ASN A 215 1.91 24.60 -28.95
N PRO A 216 1.25 25.09 -30.01
CA PRO A 216 -0.09 25.72 -29.91
C PRO A 216 -1.19 24.77 -29.40
N GLU A 217 -1.08 23.45 -29.64
CA GLU A 217 -2.06 22.50 -29.13
C GLU A 217 -1.89 22.26 -27.62
N VAL A 218 -0.64 22.23 -27.12
CA VAL A 218 -0.33 22.10 -25.69
C VAL A 218 -0.76 23.37 -24.95
N ASP A 219 -0.49 24.55 -25.52
CA ASP A 219 -0.90 25.83 -24.92
C ASP A 219 -2.43 25.96 -24.84
N ALA A 220 -3.17 25.47 -25.85
CA ALA A 220 -4.63 25.41 -25.82
C ALA A 220 -5.17 24.44 -24.75
N LEU A 221 -4.50 23.33 -24.49
CA LEU A 221 -4.83 22.39 -23.41
C LEU A 221 -4.56 22.98 -22.02
N ILE A 222 -3.48 23.72 -21.86
CA ILE A 222 -3.13 24.40 -20.59
C ILE A 222 -4.22 25.44 -20.26
N VAL A 223 -4.66 26.26 -21.23
CA VAL A 223 -5.74 27.23 -21.02
C VAL A 223 -7.07 26.56 -20.64
N LYS A 224 -7.41 25.43 -21.27
CA LYS A 224 -8.61 24.65 -20.91
C LYS A 224 -8.51 24.05 -19.47
N LEU A 225 -7.34 23.58 -19.08
CA LEU A 225 -7.11 23.03 -17.74
C LEU A 225 -7.26 24.11 -16.66
N GLU A 226 -6.71 25.31 -16.89
CA GLU A 226 -6.85 26.42 -15.95
C GLU A 226 -8.29 26.92 -15.83
N ALA A 227 -9.02 26.95 -16.92
CA ALA A 227 -10.45 27.29 -16.89
C ALA A 227 -11.25 26.26 -16.07
N MET A 228 -10.89 24.99 -16.13
CA MET A 228 -11.47 23.95 -15.27
C MET A 228 -11.06 24.11 -13.81
N ILE A 229 -9.79 24.40 -13.50
CA ILE A 229 -9.31 24.64 -12.14
C ILE A 229 -10.05 25.85 -11.53
N LYS A 230 -10.15 26.97 -12.23
CA LYS A 230 -10.93 28.15 -11.78
C LYS A 230 -12.41 27.83 -11.52
N ARG A 231 -13.03 26.96 -12.33
CA ARG A 231 -14.39 26.47 -12.07
C ARG A 231 -14.48 25.63 -10.81
N PHE A 232 -13.50 24.77 -10.55
CA PHE A 232 -13.43 23.99 -9.32
C PHE A 232 -13.17 24.85 -8.08
N GLU A 233 -12.31 25.87 -8.19
CA GLU A 233 -12.04 26.83 -7.11
C GLU A 233 -13.28 27.70 -6.82
N ALA A 234 -13.98 28.18 -7.83
CA ALA A 234 -15.23 28.92 -7.67
C ALA A 234 -16.36 28.09 -7.02
N LEU A 235 -16.34 26.75 -7.20
CA LEU A 235 -17.25 25.83 -6.52
C LEU A 235 -16.80 25.49 -5.10
N SER A 236 -15.53 25.75 -4.73
CA SER A 236 -14.98 25.52 -3.40
C SER A 236 -15.00 26.75 -2.50
N VAL A 237 -15.16 27.95 -3.05
CA VAL A 237 -15.22 29.23 -2.31
C VAL A 237 -16.66 29.73 -2.24
N SER A 238 -17.55 28.94 -1.63
CA SER A 238 -18.82 29.48 -1.16
C SER A 238 -19.11 29.01 0.27
N LYS A 239 -18.78 29.94 1.17
CA LYS A 239 -19.28 30.19 2.54
C LYS A 239 -18.57 29.53 3.72
N PRO A 240 -18.21 30.38 4.71
CA PRO A 240 -17.84 29.93 6.06
C PRO A 240 -19.05 29.33 6.77
N LEU A 241 -18.81 28.25 7.51
CA LEU A 241 -19.82 27.58 8.35
C LEU A 241 -20.35 28.54 9.40
N SER A 242 -21.53 29.09 9.19
CA SER A 242 -22.42 29.48 10.30
C SER A 242 -23.42 28.35 10.51
N LYS A 243 -23.61 28.05 11.79
CA LYS A 243 -24.58 27.13 12.35
C LYS A 243 -25.93 27.19 11.65
N GLU A 244 -26.30 26.13 10.90
CA GLU A 244 -27.71 25.72 10.82
C GLU A 244 -27.76 24.34 10.11
N ALA A 245 -28.24 23.37 10.86
CA ALA A 245 -28.66 22.10 10.32
C ALA A 245 -29.90 22.32 9.46
N LYS A 246 -29.78 22.20 8.13
CA LYS A 246 -30.95 22.07 7.26
C LYS A 246 -30.70 21.09 6.12
N LYS A 247 -31.35 19.94 6.26
CA LYS A 247 -32.05 19.14 5.23
C LYS A 247 -31.51 19.21 3.81
N ILE A 248 -30.83 18.16 3.37
CA ILE A 248 -30.91 17.73 1.97
C ILE A 248 -31.76 16.45 1.96
N SER A 249 -32.99 16.65 1.58
CA SER A 249 -33.96 15.62 1.21
C SER A 249 -33.59 15.10 -0.18
N SER A 250 -33.39 13.82 -0.30
CA SER A 250 -33.80 13.06 -1.47
C SER A 250 -34.38 11.74 -1.00
N ASP A 251 -35.66 11.67 -1.19
CA ASP A 251 -36.61 10.60 -0.99
C ASP A 251 -36.05 9.17 -0.94
N LYS A 252 -36.12 8.59 0.24
CA LYS A 252 -36.78 7.31 0.52
C LYS A 252 -36.89 7.19 2.04
N THR A 253 -38.08 7.19 2.55
CA THR A 253 -38.46 6.97 3.96
C THR A 253 -37.63 5.85 4.57
N ILE A 254 -36.53 6.21 5.22
CA ILE A 254 -35.70 5.27 5.97
C ILE A 254 -36.16 5.36 7.41
N SER A 255 -36.74 4.28 7.92
CA SER A 255 -37.17 4.13 9.30
C SER A 255 -36.02 4.50 10.23
N THR A 256 -36.18 5.55 11.01
CA THR A 256 -35.24 6.01 12.04
C THR A 256 -35.19 5.00 13.18
N GLY A 257 -34.51 3.87 12.96
CA GLY A 257 -34.34 2.85 13.97
C GLY A 257 -33.26 3.27 14.98
N LYS A 258 -33.60 3.23 16.28
CA LYS A 258 -32.68 3.52 17.39
C LYS A 258 -31.50 2.53 17.49
N TYR A 259 -31.47 1.45 16.68
CA TYR A 259 -30.46 0.40 16.73
C TYR A 259 -29.84 0.14 15.35
N GLY A 260 -28.59 -0.26 15.37
CA GLY A 260 -27.81 -0.63 14.20
C GLY A 260 -26.98 -1.88 14.46
N VAL A 261 -26.24 -2.28 13.44
CA VAL A 261 -25.32 -3.40 13.52
C VAL A 261 -23.91 -2.92 13.15
N HIS A 262 -22.97 -3.19 14.04
CA HIS A 262 -21.55 -2.96 13.78
C HIS A 262 -21.02 -4.09 12.90
N LEU A 263 -20.48 -3.75 11.73
CA LEU A 263 -20.08 -4.70 10.70
C LEU A 263 -18.55 -4.77 10.51
N ALA A 264 -17.84 -3.66 10.77
CA ALA A 264 -16.40 -3.56 10.69
C ALA A 264 -15.89 -2.28 11.38
N SER A 265 -14.58 -2.19 11.63
CA SER A 265 -13.93 -0.97 12.13
C SER A 265 -12.82 -0.54 11.19
N TYR A 266 -12.66 0.77 11.01
CA TYR A 266 -11.69 1.40 10.12
C TYR A 266 -10.95 2.53 10.84
N ARG A 267 -9.80 2.95 10.34
CA ARG A 267 -9.08 4.12 10.86
C ARG A 267 -9.64 5.44 10.33
N THR A 268 -10.40 5.41 9.23
CA THR A 268 -10.94 6.61 8.59
C THR A 268 -12.37 6.41 8.13
N VAL A 269 -13.15 7.49 8.09
CA VAL A 269 -14.51 7.50 7.52
C VAL A 269 -14.51 7.11 6.03
N LYS A 270 -13.48 7.52 5.28
CA LYS A 270 -13.31 7.14 3.86
C LYS A 270 -13.15 5.62 3.71
N GLY A 271 -12.39 4.99 4.61
CA GLY A 271 -12.26 3.51 4.68
C GLY A 271 -13.59 2.83 4.99
N ALA A 272 -14.35 3.35 5.97
CA ALA A 272 -15.67 2.83 6.32
C ALA A 272 -16.67 2.95 5.15
N LYS A 273 -16.69 4.07 4.41
CA LYS A 273 -17.53 4.23 3.21
C LYS A 273 -17.18 3.23 2.10
N ARG A 274 -15.89 2.94 1.87
CA ARG A 274 -15.45 1.91 0.91
C ARG A 274 -15.89 0.51 1.38
N GLY A 275 -15.67 0.21 2.67
CA GLY A 275 -16.09 -1.05 3.27
C GLY A 275 -17.61 -1.29 3.16
N TRP A 276 -18.42 -0.25 3.36
CA TRP A 276 -19.88 -0.33 3.15
C TRP A 276 -20.25 -0.72 1.71
N LYS A 277 -19.60 -0.09 0.71
CA LYS A 277 -19.83 -0.44 -0.71
C LYS A 277 -19.50 -1.90 -1.01
N VAL A 278 -18.42 -2.43 -0.43
CA VAL A 278 -18.01 -3.84 -0.57
C VAL A 278 -19.03 -4.75 0.09
N LEU A 279 -19.42 -4.48 1.34
CA LEU A 279 -20.41 -5.28 2.07
C LEU A 279 -21.78 -5.25 1.40
N LYS A 280 -22.21 -4.08 0.89
CA LYS A 280 -23.50 -3.95 0.20
C LYS A 280 -23.53 -4.75 -1.11
N ARG A 281 -22.42 -4.89 -1.82
CA ARG A 281 -22.30 -5.77 -2.99
C ARG A 281 -22.31 -7.25 -2.60
N LYS A 282 -21.59 -7.61 -1.52
CA LYS A 282 -21.50 -9.02 -1.07
C LYS A 282 -22.79 -9.53 -0.42
N PHE A 283 -23.52 -8.66 0.26
CA PHE A 283 -24.73 -8.97 1.03
C PHE A 283 -25.90 -8.11 0.57
N THR A 284 -26.11 -8.02 -0.75
CA THR A 284 -27.10 -7.12 -1.38
C THR A 284 -28.49 -7.26 -0.79
N ASN A 285 -28.96 -8.49 -0.61
CA ASN A 285 -30.29 -8.76 -0.09
C ASN A 285 -30.43 -8.41 1.40
N GLU A 286 -29.39 -8.73 2.19
CA GLU A 286 -29.40 -8.49 3.62
C GLU A 286 -29.26 -7.00 3.97
N LEU A 287 -28.40 -6.27 3.26
CA LEU A 287 -28.09 -4.87 3.55
C LEU A 287 -28.93 -3.86 2.75
N ARG A 288 -29.92 -4.34 1.95
CA ARG A 288 -30.72 -3.48 1.08
C ARG A 288 -31.44 -2.38 1.84
N ASP A 289 -32.05 -2.73 2.96
CA ASP A 289 -32.91 -1.85 3.75
C ASP A 289 -32.16 -1.15 4.90
N LEU A 290 -30.83 -1.30 4.95
CA LEU A 290 -30.00 -0.64 5.95
C LEU A 290 -29.28 0.58 5.37
N SER A 291 -29.16 1.61 6.19
CA SER A 291 -28.42 2.83 5.89
C SER A 291 -27.02 2.78 6.49
N PHE A 292 -26.09 3.41 5.78
CA PHE A 292 -24.72 3.60 6.26
C PHE A 292 -24.68 4.63 7.39
N ALA A 293 -23.99 4.29 8.47
CA ALA A 293 -23.60 5.23 9.51
C ALA A 293 -22.19 4.89 10.02
N THR A 294 -21.56 5.84 10.66
CA THR A 294 -20.29 5.65 11.36
C THR A 294 -20.37 6.14 12.78
N THR A 295 -19.64 5.50 13.70
CA THR A 295 -19.49 5.93 15.08
C THR A 295 -18.02 5.87 15.45
N GLU A 296 -17.49 6.92 16.03
CA GLU A 296 -16.14 6.93 16.58
C GLU A 296 -16.05 6.09 17.85
N PHE A 297 -14.94 5.42 18.01
CA PHE A 297 -14.67 4.58 19.16
C PHE A 297 -13.19 4.63 19.51
N ASP A 298 -12.91 5.08 20.70
CA ASP A 298 -11.56 5.04 21.27
C ASP A 298 -11.28 3.67 21.86
N ALA A 299 -10.30 2.98 21.27
CA ALA A 299 -9.84 1.72 21.82
C ALA A 299 -8.96 1.99 23.04
N SER A 300 -9.40 1.51 24.21
CA SER A 300 -8.64 1.60 25.45
C SER A 300 -7.20 1.09 25.31
N LYS A 301 -6.26 1.64 26.10
CA LYS A 301 -4.82 1.31 26.12
C LYS A 301 -4.02 1.79 24.90
N GLY A 302 -4.16 3.06 24.49
CA GLY A 302 -3.26 3.68 23.50
C GLY A 302 -3.43 3.21 22.05
N LYS A 303 -4.47 2.42 21.75
CA LYS A 303 -4.73 1.89 20.39
C LYS A 303 -5.34 2.92 19.41
N GLY A 304 -5.61 4.14 19.90
CA GLY A 304 -6.16 5.24 19.11
C GLY A 304 -7.63 5.07 18.72
N THR A 305 -8.16 6.07 18.04
CA THR A 305 -9.55 6.15 17.59
C THR A 305 -9.83 5.30 16.36
N PHE A 306 -10.95 4.60 16.37
CA PHE A 306 -11.46 3.82 15.24
C PHE A 306 -12.84 4.32 14.84
N ILE A 307 -13.12 4.21 13.55
CA ILE A 307 -14.42 4.48 12.94
C ILE A 307 -15.16 3.15 12.78
N ARG A 308 -16.20 2.93 13.55
CA ARG A 308 -17.09 1.77 13.39
C ARG A 308 -18.01 1.98 12.20
N LEU A 309 -18.03 1.01 11.29
CA LEU A 309 -18.99 0.92 10.21
C LEU A 309 -20.28 0.30 10.73
N MET A 310 -21.36 1.06 10.66
CA MET A 310 -22.68 0.67 11.15
C MET A 310 -23.67 0.55 9.98
N GLY A 311 -24.49 -0.49 10.01
CA GLY A 311 -25.73 -0.57 9.23
C GLY A 311 -26.90 -0.24 10.15
N VAL A 312 -27.60 0.88 9.92
CA VAL A 312 -28.70 1.33 10.79
C VAL A 312 -30.04 1.15 10.12
N GLY A 313 -31.11 1.00 10.94
CA GLY A 313 -32.48 0.79 10.43
C GLY A 313 -33.34 -0.11 11.32
N PHE A 314 -32.83 -0.57 12.50
CA PHE A 314 -33.56 -1.47 13.37
C PHE A 314 -34.32 -0.71 14.48
N LYS A 315 -35.60 -1.06 14.69
CA LYS A 315 -36.42 -0.51 15.76
C LYS A 315 -36.01 -1.04 17.14
N THR A 316 -35.53 -2.28 17.22
CA THR A 316 -35.18 -2.95 18.49
C THR A 316 -33.81 -3.62 18.44
N LYS A 317 -33.15 -3.75 19.60
CA LYS A 317 -31.89 -4.49 19.75
C LYS A 317 -32.06 -5.98 19.40
N LYS A 318 -33.22 -6.57 19.71
CA LYS A 318 -33.53 -7.97 19.39
C LYS A 318 -33.54 -8.20 17.88
N ALA A 319 -34.12 -7.27 17.09
CA ALA A 319 -34.11 -7.32 15.63
C ALA A 319 -32.68 -7.20 15.05
N ALA A 320 -31.87 -6.28 15.54
CA ALA A 320 -30.47 -6.14 15.15
C ALA A 320 -29.67 -7.41 15.47
N ASN A 321 -29.85 -8.01 16.64
CA ASN A 321 -29.17 -9.24 17.02
C ASN A 321 -29.62 -10.44 16.15
N LYS A 322 -30.92 -10.60 15.85
CA LYS A 322 -31.44 -11.63 14.94
C LYS A 322 -30.85 -11.48 13.54
N PHE A 323 -30.70 -10.25 13.07
CA PHE A 323 -30.02 -9.96 11.81
C PHE A 323 -28.54 -10.38 11.86
N CYS A 324 -27.83 -10.05 12.94
CA CYS A 324 -26.43 -10.45 13.14
C CYS A 324 -26.24 -11.97 13.16
N THR A 325 -27.18 -12.74 13.74
CA THR A 325 -27.13 -14.21 13.71
C THR A 325 -27.10 -14.74 12.28
N ARG A 326 -27.90 -14.15 11.37
CA ARG A 326 -27.92 -14.52 9.95
C ARG A 326 -26.60 -14.18 9.24
N LEU A 327 -26.05 -12.98 9.48
CA LEU A 327 -24.77 -12.58 8.88
C LEU A 327 -23.57 -13.40 9.40
N LYS A 328 -23.59 -13.76 10.70
CA LYS A 328 -22.56 -14.63 11.29
C LYS A 328 -22.54 -16.03 10.66
N LYS A 329 -23.72 -16.60 10.33
CA LYS A 329 -23.80 -17.87 9.55
C LYS A 329 -23.10 -17.75 8.18
N LYS A 330 -23.10 -16.56 7.60
CA LYS A 330 -22.37 -16.22 6.35
C LYS A 330 -20.93 -15.75 6.59
N ARG A 331 -20.36 -16.01 7.79
CA ARG A 331 -19.01 -15.67 8.22
C ARG A 331 -18.68 -14.16 8.18
N GLN A 332 -19.72 -13.30 8.31
CA GLN A 332 -19.54 -11.87 8.44
C GLN A 332 -19.64 -11.46 9.91
N TYR A 333 -18.63 -10.70 10.39
CA TYR A 333 -18.71 -10.09 11.72
C TYR A 333 -19.95 -9.19 11.81
N CYS A 334 -20.68 -9.31 12.90
CA CYS A 334 -21.85 -8.48 13.17
C CYS A 334 -22.14 -8.43 14.66
N LYS A 335 -22.42 -7.24 15.20
CA LYS A 335 -22.82 -7.01 16.59
C LYS A 335 -23.92 -5.96 16.63
N GLY A 336 -25.07 -6.30 17.23
CA GLY A 336 -26.16 -5.34 17.43
C GLY A 336 -25.80 -4.32 18.51
N GLU A 337 -25.86 -3.05 18.17
CA GLU A 337 -25.54 -1.93 19.08
C GLU A 337 -26.58 -0.79 18.92
N ARG A 338 -26.65 0.09 19.91
CA ARG A 338 -27.47 1.30 19.78
C ARG A 338 -26.80 2.23 18.78
N ALA A 339 -27.53 2.65 17.76
CA ALA A 339 -27.06 3.68 16.86
C ALA A 339 -26.96 5.00 17.65
N ARG A 340 -25.75 5.54 17.80
CA ARG A 340 -25.55 6.90 18.29
C ARG A 340 -25.46 7.79 17.06
N PRO A 341 -26.22 8.90 17.00
CA PRO A 341 -26.12 9.86 15.90
C PRO A 341 -24.75 10.51 15.85
#